data_ff2b0c51d4d9fbcff8ac8364bb0aaf30
#
_entry.id   ff2b0c51d4d9fbcff8ac8364bb0aaf30
#
_cell.length_a   1.000
_cell.length_b   1.000
_cell.length_c   1.000
_cell.angle_alpha   90.00
_cell.angle_beta   90.00
_cell.angle_gamma   90.00
#
_symmetry.space_group_name_H-M   'P 1'
#
loop_
_entity.id
_entity.type
_entity.pdbx_description
1 polymer ?
#
loop_
_entity_poly.entity_id
_entity_poly.type
_entity_poly.pdbx_seq_one_letter_code
_entity_poly.pdbx_strand_id
1 'polypeptide(L)'
;DVAQPYQRNQIFLSASRRQAFQFKSIIQKAAAEVDVELKGGDKIILSNGAELHFLGTSAASAQSYTGNFYFDEFFWVSRFAELRKVAGAMATLSGLRRTYFSTPSTETHEAYAYWNGDRWNEKKASHKRQRFSVDWKTL
;
A
#
# COMPACT_ATOMS: atom_id res chain seq x y z
N ASP A 1 -15.22 0.41 -24.04
CA ASP A 1 -13.87 -0.05 -23.72
C ASP A 1 -13.85 -0.86 -22.44
N VAL A 2 -14.31 -2.09 -22.53
CA VAL A 2 -14.40 -3.02 -21.41
C VAL A 2 -13.02 -3.63 -21.05
N ALA A 3 -11.99 -3.30 -21.80
CA ALA A 3 -10.67 -3.92 -21.69
C ALA A 3 -9.77 -3.37 -20.56
N GLN A 4 -10.17 -2.30 -19.88
CA GLN A 4 -9.26 -1.58 -18.98
C GLN A 4 -9.51 -1.70 -17.46
N PRO A 5 -10.48 -2.44 -16.92
CA PRO A 5 -10.66 -2.48 -15.46
C PRO A 5 -9.52 -3.18 -14.71
N TYR A 6 -8.67 -3.92 -15.39
CA TYR A 6 -7.59 -4.71 -14.78
C TYR A 6 -6.19 -4.12 -14.95
N GLN A 7 -6.02 -3.10 -15.79
CA GLN A 7 -4.76 -2.41 -15.98
C GLN A 7 -4.58 -1.32 -14.92
N ARG A 8 -4.44 -1.73 -13.65
CA ARG A 8 -4.23 -0.80 -12.54
C ARG A 8 -2.84 -0.96 -11.99
N ASN A 9 -2.11 0.14 -11.94
CA ASN A 9 -0.83 0.17 -11.27
C ASN A 9 -0.98 -0.18 -9.79
N GLN A 10 0.05 -0.80 -9.23
CA GLN A 10 0.12 -1.16 -7.82
C GLN A 10 1.32 -0.43 -7.20
N ILE A 11 1.09 0.31 -6.14
CA ILE A 11 2.09 1.16 -5.49
C ILE A 11 2.33 0.64 -4.09
N PHE A 12 3.51 0.12 -3.85
CA PHE A 12 3.94 -0.41 -2.56
C PHE A 12 4.85 0.59 -1.89
N LEU A 13 4.42 1.14 -0.77
CA LEU A 13 5.19 2.05 0.08
C LEU A 13 5.59 1.33 1.36
N SER A 14 6.86 1.37 1.70
CA SER A 14 7.40 0.88 2.98
C SER A 14 8.23 1.96 3.66
N ALA A 15 8.56 1.77 4.93
CA ALA A 15 9.36 2.71 5.71
C ALA A 15 10.72 3.03 5.04
N SER A 16 11.27 2.09 4.29
CA SER A 16 12.49 2.29 3.50
C SER A 16 12.35 1.63 2.12
N ARG A 17 13.16 2.12 1.17
CA ARG A 17 13.26 1.50 -0.16
C ARG A 17 13.71 0.03 -0.06
N ARG A 18 14.59 -0.29 0.86
CA ARG A 18 15.05 -1.67 1.11
C ARG A 18 13.88 -2.60 1.45
N GLN A 19 12.99 -2.17 2.34
CA GLN A 19 11.79 -2.95 2.70
C GLN A 19 10.84 -3.09 1.52
N ALA A 20 10.60 -2.02 0.76
CA ALA A 20 9.79 -2.08 -0.45
C ALA A 20 10.35 -3.10 -1.46
N PHE A 21 11.68 -3.21 -1.60
CA PHE A 21 12.32 -4.20 -2.47
C PHE A 21 12.27 -5.63 -1.92
N GLN A 22 12.18 -5.82 -0.61
CA GLN A 22 11.85 -7.13 -0.03
C GLN A 22 10.45 -7.59 -0.45
N PHE A 23 9.49 -6.69 -0.42
CA PHE A 23 8.13 -6.95 -0.92
C PHE A 23 8.15 -7.36 -2.39
N LYS A 24 8.91 -6.64 -3.22
CA LYS A 24 9.14 -6.99 -4.63
C LYS A 24 9.68 -8.43 -4.78
N SER A 25 10.69 -8.80 -3.99
CA SER A 25 11.28 -10.13 -4.03
C SER A 25 10.26 -11.22 -3.69
N ILE A 26 9.37 -10.98 -2.72
CA ILE A 26 8.30 -11.92 -2.36
C ILE A 26 7.33 -12.11 -3.53
N ILE A 27 6.93 -11.02 -4.18
CA ILE A 27 6.04 -11.07 -5.35
C ILE A 27 6.69 -11.86 -6.49
N GLN A 28 7.98 -11.63 -6.76
CA GLN A 28 8.71 -12.36 -7.80
C GLN A 28 8.82 -13.85 -7.50
N LYS A 29 9.06 -14.22 -6.25
CA LYS A 29 9.09 -15.63 -5.83
C LYS A 29 7.72 -16.29 -5.98
N ALA A 30 6.65 -15.64 -5.51
CA ALA A 30 5.30 -16.17 -5.64
C ALA A 30 4.88 -16.32 -7.11
N ALA A 31 5.28 -15.41 -7.98
CA ALA A 31 5.03 -15.53 -9.42
C ALA A 31 5.78 -16.72 -10.03
N ALA A 32 7.02 -16.96 -9.61
CA ALA A 32 7.83 -18.08 -10.09
C ALA A 32 7.22 -19.46 -9.68
N GLU A 33 6.51 -19.54 -8.56
CA GLU A 33 5.80 -20.77 -8.14
C GLU A 33 4.67 -21.17 -9.10
N VAL A 34 4.21 -20.25 -9.95
CA VAL A 34 3.21 -20.49 -11.00
C VAL A 34 3.78 -20.29 -12.40
N ASP A 35 5.07 -20.51 -12.56
CA ASP A 35 5.81 -20.42 -13.83
C ASP A 35 5.75 -19.02 -14.50
N VAL A 36 5.56 -17.96 -13.72
CA VAL A 36 5.56 -16.59 -14.20
C VAL A 36 6.85 -15.89 -13.80
N GLU A 37 7.69 -15.55 -14.77
CA GLU A 37 8.90 -14.77 -14.54
C GLU A 37 8.59 -13.28 -14.56
N LEU A 38 8.69 -12.60 -13.43
CA LEU A 38 8.57 -11.14 -13.33
C LEU A 38 9.95 -10.49 -13.38
N LYS A 39 10.27 -9.87 -14.50
CA LYS A 39 11.50 -9.08 -14.71
C LYS A 39 11.27 -7.62 -14.37
N GLY A 40 12.29 -6.94 -13.90
CA GLY A 40 12.27 -5.50 -13.71
C GLY A 40 13.30 -5.00 -12.71
N GLY A 41 13.78 -3.80 -12.96
CA GLY A 41 14.68 -3.04 -12.08
C GLY A 41 13.93 -2.36 -10.95
N ASP A 42 13.73 -1.05 -11.03
CA ASP A 42 13.05 -0.26 -10.02
C ASP A 42 11.53 -0.51 -9.97
N LYS A 43 10.93 -0.89 -11.08
CA LYS A 43 9.52 -1.30 -11.20
C LYS A 43 9.39 -2.60 -11.99
N ILE A 44 8.26 -3.27 -11.82
CA ILE A 44 7.86 -4.42 -12.66
C ILE A 44 6.74 -3.97 -13.59
N ILE A 45 6.83 -4.34 -14.86
CA ILE A 45 5.77 -4.12 -15.84
C ILE A 45 5.13 -5.47 -16.14
N LEU A 46 3.83 -5.59 -15.92
CA LEU A 46 3.06 -6.78 -16.18
C LEU A 46 2.71 -6.89 -17.69
N SER A 47 2.31 -8.08 -18.13
CA SER A 47 1.94 -8.33 -19.54
C SER A 47 0.77 -7.48 -20.03
N ASN A 48 -0.12 -7.05 -19.13
CA ASN A 48 -1.24 -6.15 -19.45
C ASN A 48 -0.86 -4.65 -19.40
N GLY A 49 0.43 -4.33 -19.22
CA GLY A 49 0.93 -2.95 -19.14
C GLY A 49 0.80 -2.29 -17.76
N ALA A 50 0.21 -2.94 -16.76
CA ALA A 50 0.17 -2.41 -15.40
C ALA A 50 1.57 -2.41 -14.78
N GLU A 51 1.85 -1.42 -13.96
CA GLU A 51 3.13 -1.23 -13.31
C GLU A 51 3.05 -1.48 -11.81
N LEU A 52 4.05 -2.17 -11.26
CA LEU A 52 4.24 -2.34 -9.83
C LEU A 52 5.41 -1.45 -9.40
N HIS A 53 5.14 -0.47 -8.56
CA HIS A 53 6.10 0.49 -8.03
C HIS A 53 6.44 0.18 -6.59
N PHE A 54 7.73 0.22 -6.23
CA PHE A 54 8.24 -0.11 -4.90
C PHE A 54 8.99 1.10 -4.32
N LEU A 55 8.35 1.79 -3.39
CA LEU A 55 8.78 3.11 -2.92
C LEU A 55 9.13 3.09 -1.43
N GLY A 56 10.18 3.80 -1.07
CA GLY A 56 10.42 4.20 0.31
C GLY A 56 9.74 5.54 0.62
N THR A 57 9.68 5.90 1.90
CA THR A 57 9.00 7.12 2.37
C THR A 57 9.59 8.42 1.79
N SER A 58 10.86 8.43 1.43
CA SER A 58 11.51 9.57 0.77
C SER A 58 11.04 9.79 -0.68
N ALA A 59 10.65 8.72 -1.37
CA ALA A 59 10.15 8.79 -2.74
C ALA A 59 8.64 9.07 -2.82
N ALA A 60 7.92 8.95 -1.71
CA ALA A 60 6.47 9.18 -1.65
C ALA A 60 6.07 10.64 -1.91
N SER A 61 6.99 11.58 -1.81
CA SER A 61 6.77 12.98 -2.18
C SER A 61 6.59 13.19 -3.69
N ALA A 62 6.94 12.21 -4.51
CA ALA A 62 6.68 12.23 -5.94
C ALA A 62 5.21 11.88 -6.21
N GLN A 63 4.32 12.86 -6.16
CA GLN A 63 2.86 12.75 -6.37
C GLN A 63 2.44 12.27 -7.76
N SER A 64 3.36 11.71 -8.55
CA SER A 64 3.15 11.32 -9.95
C SER A 64 2.58 9.91 -10.13
N TYR A 65 2.41 9.16 -9.06
CA TYR A 65 1.91 7.78 -9.15
C TYR A 65 0.40 7.72 -8.98
N THR A 66 -0.26 6.93 -9.81
CA THR A 66 -1.70 6.65 -9.71
C THR A 66 -1.93 5.15 -9.78
N GLY A 67 -2.64 4.59 -8.79
CA GLY A 67 -2.90 3.16 -8.72
C GLY A 67 -3.47 2.73 -7.38
N ASN A 68 -3.64 1.42 -7.21
CA ASN A 68 -3.91 0.85 -5.90
C ASN A 68 -2.69 1.05 -5.01
N PHE A 69 -2.93 1.41 -3.77
CA PHE A 69 -1.90 1.78 -2.83
C PHE A 69 -1.82 0.80 -1.66
N TYR A 70 -0.63 0.37 -1.33
CA TYR A 70 -0.32 -0.52 -0.23
C TYR A 70 0.74 0.12 0.65
N PHE A 71 0.45 0.32 1.93
CA PHE A 71 1.37 0.92 2.89
C PHE A 71 1.76 -0.11 3.95
N ASP A 72 3.00 -0.57 3.84
CA ASP A 72 3.61 -1.53 4.74
C ASP A 72 4.24 -0.84 5.95
N GLU A 73 4.06 -1.44 7.13
CA GLU A 73 4.63 -0.98 8.40
C GLU A 73 4.32 0.50 8.72
N PHE A 74 3.10 0.92 8.47
CA PHE A 74 2.69 2.32 8.63
C PHE A 74 2.78 2.83 10.07
N PHE A 75 2.73 1.96 11.08
CA PHE A 75 2.95 2.30 12.49
C PHE A 75 4.41 2.58 12.85
N TRP A 76 5.34 2.33 11.93
CA TRP A 76 6.77 2.50 12.16
C TRP A 76 7.37 3.66 11.38
N VAL A 77 6.54 4.41 10.63
CA VAL A 77 7.01 5.57 9.87
C VAL A 77 6.73 6.88 10.61
N SER A 78 7.72 7.74 10.63
CA SER A 78 7.51 9.13 11.00
C SER A 78 6.70 9.85 9.90
N ARG A 79 5.95 10.90 10.25
CA ARG A 79 5.13 11.68 9.30
C ARG A 79 4.03 10.87 8.60
N PHE A 80 3.41 9.93 9.32
CA PHE A 80 2.31 9.12 8.77
C PHE A 80 1.18 9.99 8.19
N ALA A 81 0.80 11.07 8.86
CA ALA A 81 -0.27 11.95 8.41
C ALA A 81 0.02 12.58 7.04
N GLU A 82 1.27 12.99 6.80
CA GLU A 82 1.71 13.52 5.51
C GLU A 82 1.68 12.43 4.43
N LEU A 83 2.26 11.26 4.70
CA LEU A 83 2.28 10.13 3.78
C LEU A 83 0.87 9.64 3.45
N ARG A 84 -0.05 9.68 4.41
CA ARG A 84 -1.46 9.35 4.18
C ARG A 84 -2.15 10.33 3.23
N LYS A 85 -1.80 11.62 3.27
CA LYS A 85 -2.29 12.61 2.29
C LYS A 85 -1.79 12.29 0.88
N VAL A 86 -0.50 11.97 0.75
CA VAL A 86 0.10 11.55 -0.52
C VAL A 86 -0.56 10.29 -1.05
N ALA A 87 -0.78 9.28 -0.20
CA ALA A 87 -1.52 8.07 -0.56
C ALA A 87 -2.96 8.36 -1.02
N GLY A 88 -3.61 9.34 -0.39
CA GLY A 88 -4.91 9.84 -0.80
C GLY A 88 -4.89 10.39 -2.22
N ALA A 89 -3.87 11.16 -2.57
CA ALA A 89 -3.71 11.73 -3.91
C ALA A 89 -3.45 10.64 -4.98
N MET A 90 -2.62 9.63 -4.65
CA MET A 90 -2.31 8.52 -5.57
C MET A 90 -3.53 7.66 -5.91
N ALA A 91 -4.47 7.51 -5.00
CA ALA A 91 -5.67 6.69 -5.17
C ALA A 91 -6.95 7.53 -5.15
N THR A 92 -6.95 8.67 -5.83
CA THR A 92 -8.10 9.57 -5.93
C THR A 92 -9.16 9.09 -6.91
N LEU A 93 -8.75 8.36 -7.95
CA LEU A 93 -9.66 7.85 -8.96
C LEU A 93 -10.66 6.84 -8.36
N SER A 94 -11.88 6.90 -8.85
CA SER A 94 -12.95 5.96 -8.50
C SER A 94 -12.50 4.51 -8.71
N GLY A 95 -12.71 3.67 -7.70
CA GLY A 95 -12.40 2.25 -7.75
C GLY A 95 -10.95 1.87 -7.42
N LEU A 96 -10.07 2.82 -7.11
CA LEU A 96 -8.75 2.53 -6.56
C LEU A 96 -8.82 2.25 -5.06
N ARG A 97 -7.99 1.34 -4.59
CA ARG A 97 -7.97 0.88 -3.20
C ARG A 97 -6.75 1.39 -2.46
N ARG A 98 -6.92 1.58 -1.15
CA ARG A 98 -5.83 1.90 -0.21
C ARG A 98 -5.83 0.86 0.89
N THR A 99 -4.73 0.14 1.01
CA THR A 99 -4.53 -0.90 2.01
C THR A 99 -3.38 -0.50 2.91
N TYR A 100 -3.60 -0.57 4.20
CA TYR A 100 -2.60 -0.27 5.24
C TYR A 100 -2.44 -1.50 6.10
N PHE A 101 -1.22 -1.95 6.31
CA PHE A 101 -0.90 -3.09 7.16
C PHE A 101 0.39 -2.85 7.92
N SER A 102 0.43 -3.31 9.15
CA SER A 102 1.58 -3.09 10.04
C SER A 102 1.52 -4.00 11.24
N THR A 103 2.67 -4.29 11.80
CA THR A 103 2.78 -4.69 13.20
C THR A 103 2.45 -3.51 14.11
N PRO A 104 1.95 -3.75 15.33
CA PRO A 104 1.61 -2.67 16.25
C PRO A 104 2.86 -1.92 16.73
N SER A 105 2.69 -0.64 17.04
CA SER A 105 3.69 0.21 17.69
C SER A 105 3.08 0.78 18.98
N THR A 106 3.33 2.04 19.29
CA THR A 106 2.85 2.70 20.51
C THR A 106 1.57 3.49 20.27
N GLU A 107 0.75 3.62 21.30
CA GLU A 107 -0.47 4.45 21.26
C GLU A 107 -0.19 5.94 21.07
N THR A 108 1.03 6.37 21.37
CA THR A 108 1.47 7.75 21.15
C THR A 108 1.84 8.06 19.71
N HIS A 109 1.94 7.03 18.85
CA HIS A 109 2.24 7.25 17.43
C HIS A 109 1.04 7.90 16.72
N GLU A 110 1.31 8.84 15.82
CA GLU A 110 0.26 9.60 15.11
C GLU A 110 -0.70 8.73 14.27
N ALA A 111 -0.28 7.53 13.89
CA ALA A 111 -1.12 6.56 13.18
C ALA A 111 -2.14 5.88 14.09
N TYR A 112 -1.98 5.94 15.42
CA TYR A 112 -2.89 5.30 16.35
C TYR A 112 -4.31 5.85 16.27
N ALA A 113 -4.46 7.18 16.22
CA ALA A 113 -5.76 7.82 16.04
C ALA A 113 -6.44 7.39 14.71
N TYR A 114 -5.67 7.16 13.67
CA TYR A 114 -6.17 6.62 12.41
C TYR A 114 -6.67 5.18 12.54
N TRP A 115 -5.93 4.34 13.26
CA TRP A 115 -6.27 2.95 13.50
C TRP A 115 -7.43 2.79 14.48
N ASN A 116 -7.34 3.44 15.65
CA ASN A 116 -8.29 3.29 16.76
C ASN A 116 -9.61 4.03 16.54
N GLY A 117 -9.61 5.05 15.68
CA GLY A 117 -10.83 5.43 15.03
C GLY A 117 -11.69 6.53 15.58
N ASP A 118 -11.16 7.55 16.21
CA ASP A 118 -11.96 8.78 16.34
C ASP A 118 -12.42 9.24 14.94
N ARG A 119 -11.55 9.14 13.96
CA ARG A 119 -11.88 9.39 12.55
C ARG A 119 -12.52 8.19 11.82
N TRP A 120 -12.39 6.98 12.34
CA TRP A 120 -13.04 5.80 11.80
C TRP A 120 -14.53 5.81 12.06
N ASN A 121 -14.92 6.16 13.27
CA ASN A 121 -16.30 6.18 13.70
C ASN A 121 -17.12 7.30 13.03
N GLU A 122 -16.53 8.46 12.81
CA GLU A 122 -17.17 9.61 12.16
C GLU A 122 -17.56 9.36 10.68
N LYS A 123 -16.82 8.49 9.98
CA LYS A 123 -17.01 8.22 8.55
C LYS A 123 -17.53 6.82 8.24
N LYS A 124 -17.99 6.09 9.23
CA LYS A 124 -18.40 4.69 9.10
C LYS A 124 -19.56 4.48 8.13
N ALA A 125 -20.46 5.44 8.02
CA ALA A 125 -21.65 5.35 7.17
C ALA A 125 -21.39 5.53 5.67
N SER A 126 -20.30 6.21 5.28
CA SER A 126 -20.07 6.61 3.89
C SER A 126 -18.98 5.86 3.15
N HIS A 127 -18.15 5.07 3.87
CA HIS A 127 -16.99 4.40 3.28
C HIS A 127 -16.96 2.93 3.64
N LYS A 128 -16.78 2.07 2.65
CA LYS A 128 -16.56 0.62 2.81
C LYS A 128 -15.14 0.37 3.37
N ARG A 129 -14.87 0.88 4.57
CA ARG A 129 -13.61 0.59 5.27
C ARG A 129 -13.74 -0.72 6.00
N GLN A 130 -12.72 -1.54 5.87
CA GLN A 130 -12.60 -2.79 6.60
C GLN A 130 -11.31 -2.74 7.44
N ARG A 131 -11.42 -3.14 8.70
CA ARG A 131 -10.30 -3.26 9.62
C ARG A 131 -10.22 -4.70 10.11
N PHE A 132 -9.06 -5.28 9.97
CA PHE A 132 -8.78 -6.63 10.45
C PHE A 132 -7.62 -6.56 11.44
N SER A 133 -7.74 -7.30 12.53
CA SER A 133 -6.65 -7.54 13.47
C SER A 133 -6.49 -9.04 13.63
N VAL A 134 -5.26 -9.51 13.55
CA VAL A 134 -4.89 -10.91 13.80
C VAL A 134 -4.12 -10.94 15.11
N ASP A 135 -4.64 -11.66 16.10
CA ASP A 135 -3.94 -11.88 17.35
C ASP A 135 -2.83 -12.93 17.13
N TRP A 136 -1.65 -12.69 17.69
CA TRP A 136 -0.53 -13.63 17.65
C TRP A 136 -0.89 -15.04 18.18
N LYS A 137 -1.92 -15.12 19.04
CA LYS A 137 -2.43 -16.41 19.55
C LYS A 137 -3.20 -17.23 18.52
N THR A 138 -3.55 -16.63 17.39
CA THR A 138 -4.31 -17.28 16.31
C THR A 138 -3.44 -17.60 15.10
N LEU A 139 -2.16 -17.24 15.16
CA LEU A 139 -1.12 -17.61 14.20
C LEU A 139 -0.40 -18.88 14.65
#